data_520d6467836bd255300abbe102178e68
#
_entry.id   520d6467836bd255300abbe102178e68
#
_cell.length_a   1.000
_cell.length_b   1.000
_cell.length_c   1.000
_cell.angle_alpha   90.00
_cell.angle_beta   90.00
_cell.angle_gamma   90.00
#
_symmetry.space_group_name_H-M   'P 1'
#
loop_
_entity.id
_entity.type
_entity.pdbx_description
1 polymer ?
#
loop_
_entity_poly.entity_id
_entity_poly.type
_entity_poly.pdbx_seq_one_letter_code
_entity_poly.pdbx_strand_id
1 'polypeptide(L)'
;MRVTRIVEKTAGIKSNIRNAVIDFSKITLSVVAVETDVIVDGKPVVGYGYTSNGRYAVGEVLRERIMPRLMEADPDSLNDEDGFIDPFKLHDCVMKNEKVGGHGDRAHAVAAIDIAVWDAICKAKGTTFWRECSRRFNGGKGLAKVNAYPGGGYYTERGTEGLRDEMKGYLDQGYKLCKMKIGGAPIPEDLKRIEAALEIVGEGNLAVDANAGLDRDRCLAYAEAIEPYKLAWFEEPCDSLDYELQAELTARYPHPVATGENCFSRQDAKNLLRFGGLRPDRDIVQWDPAMAYGPTEFIRIVELSKPLGWGPKTCSPHGGLLVGLGLAAALELAGTENYPLVFQPYGGFSDDAIVENGMVAPPEAPGFGFETRARLYNDILKPMLG
;
A
#
# COMPACT_ATOMS: atom_id res chain seq x y z
N MET A 1 -17.45 8.14 -20.88
CA MET A 1 -16.03 7.73 -20.88
C MET A 1 -15.95 6.24 -21.16
N ARG A 2 -15.13 5.82 -22.14
CA ARG A 2 -14.98 4.41 -22.53
C ARG A 2 -13.50 4.04 -22.52
N VAL A 3 -13.19 2.83 -22.11
CA VAL A 3 -11.85 2.26 -22.28
C VAL A 3 -11.68 1.83 -23.73
N THR A 4 -10.66 2.33 -24.40
CA THR A 4 -10.37 2.03 -25.83
C THR A 4 -9.24 1.02 -25.96
N ARG A 5 -8.31 1.00 -25.03
CA ARG A 5 -7.16 0.07 -25.03
C ARG A 5 -6.64 -0.16 -23.62
N ILE A 6 -6.21 -1.40 -23.36
CA ILE A 6 -5.49 -1.74 -22.13
C ILE A 6 -4.19 -2.44 -22.51
N VAL A 7 -3.09 -2.03 -21.89
CA VAL A 7 -1.78 -2.65 -22.08
C VAL A 7 -1.25 -3.06 -20.72
N GLU A 8 -0.75 -4.28 -20.61
CA GLU A 8 -0.05 -4.80 -19.45
C GLU A 8 1.41 -5.09 -19.79
N LYS A 9 2.31 -4.81 -18.85
CA LYS A 9 3.73 -5.18 -18.93
C LYS A 9 4.21 -5.68 -17.58
N THR A 10 4.66 -6.92 -17.53
CA THR A 10 5.36 -7.46 -16.37
C THR A 10 6.81 -6.97 -16.34
N ALA A 11 7.24 -6.37 -15.26
CA ALA A 11 8.57 -5.81 -15.06
C ALA A 11 9.25 -6.41 -13.82
N GLY A 12 10.56 -6.67 -13.89
CA GLY A 12 11.35 -7.15 -12.75
C GLY A 12 11.72 -5.98 -11.82
N ILE A 13 11.64 -6.23 -10.53
CA ILE A 13 12.23 -5.33 -9.52
C ILE A 13 13.66 -5.80 -9.28
N LYS A 14 14.63 -4.96 -9.63
CA LYS A 14 16.03 -5.23 -9.30
C LYS A 14 16.31 -4.75 -7.88
N SER A 15 16.35 -5.68 -6.93
CA SER A 15 16.59 -5.35 -5.53
C SER A 15 17.44 -6.44 -4.86
N ASN A 16 18.40 -6.07 -4.04
CA ASN A 16 19.26 -6.99 -3.27
C ASN A 16 18.88 -7.01 -1.78
N ILE A 17 17.63 -6.69 -1.46
CA ILE A 17 17.14 -6.68 -0.09
C ILE A 17 16.29 -7.91 0.21
N ARG A 18 16.25 -8.30 1.48
CA ARG A 18 15.39 -9.37 1.98
C ARG A 18 14.80 -9.00 3.35
N ASN A 19 13.62 -9.51 3.61
CA ASN A 19 13.01 -9.53 4.95
C ASN A 19 13.05 -10.96 5.54
N ALA A 20 12.21 -11.25 6.52
CA ALA A 20 12.12 -12.57 7.13
C ALA A 20 11.62 -13.66 6.19
N VAL A 21 10.85 -13.31 5.16
CA VAL A 21 10.08 -14.23 4.31
C VAL A 21 10.49 -14.15 2.84
N ILE A 22 10.78 -12.96 2.32
CA ILE A 22 10.92 -12.70 0.88
C ILE A 22 12.33 -12.23 0.54
N ASP A 23 12.93 -12.83 -0.50
CA ASP A 23 14.06 -12.30 -1.25
C ASP A 23 13.54 -11.56 -2.48
N PHE A 24 13.76 -10.25 -2.54
CA PHE A 24 13.21 -9.36 -3.57
C PHE A 24 14.04 -9.37 -4.88
N SER A 25 15.12 -10.13 -4.97
CA SER A 25 16.02 -10.13 -6.13
C SER A 25 15.37 -10.64 -7.43
N LYS A 26 14.31 -11.45 -7.31
CA LYS A 26 13.62 -12.10 -8.45
C LYS A 26 12.14 -11.68 -8.59
N ILE A 27 11.69 -10.73 -7.78
CA ILE A 27 10.28 -10.33 -7.79
C ILE A 27 9.97 -9.50 -9.04
N THR A 28 8.80 -9.73 -9.62
CA THR A 28 8.23 -8.94 -10.71
C THR A 28 6.99 -8.21 -10.24
N LEU A 29 6.60 -7.18 -10.93
CA LEU A 29 5.30 -6.53 -10.80
C LEU A 29 4.66 -6.34 -12.17
N SER A 30 3.35 -6.17 -12.19
CA SER A 30 2.60 -5.86 -13.40
C SER A 30 2.24 -4.38 -13.41
N VAL A 31 2.48 -3.74 -14.55
CA VAL A 31 2.16 -2.35 -14.81
C VAL A 31 1.06 -2.31 -15.87
N VAL A 32 0.05 -1.47 -15.68
CA VAL A 32 -1.10 -1.36 -16.58
C VAL A 32 -1.23 0.10 -17.05
N ALA A 33 -1.52 0.26 -18.34
CA ALA A 33 -1.96 1.52 -18.93
C ALA A 33 -3.37 1.33 -19.53
N VAL A 34 -4.30 2.23 -19.16
CA VAL A 34 -5.68 2.24 -19.65
C VAL A 34 -5.88 3.52 -20.45
N GLU A 35 -6.05 3.38 -21.76
CA GLU A 35 -6.39 4.49 -22.66
C GLU A 35 -7.92 4.62 -22.78
N THR A 36 -8.39 5.86 -22.87
CA THR A 36 -9.83 6.17 -22.95
C THR A 36 -10.16 6.98 -24.19
N ASP A 37 -11.45 7.13 -24.49
CA ASP A 37 -11.98 7.98 -25.57
C ASP A 37 -12.03 9.47 -25.20
N VAL A 38 -11.69 9.83 -23.95
CA VAL A 38 -11.65 11.24 -23.53
C VAL A 38 -10.38 11.89 -24.05
N ILE A 39 -10.52 13.04 -24.69
CA ILE A 39 -9.41 13.81 -25.25
C ILE A 39 -9.14 15.04 -24.39
N VAL A 40 -7.91 15.15 -23.90
CA VAL A 40 -7.39 16.33 -23.18
C VAL A 40 -6.12 16.80 -23.89
N ASP A 41 -6.02 18.07 -24.18
CA ASP A 41 -4.90 18.68 -24.93
C ASP A 41 -4.55 17.95 -26.23
N GLY A 42 -5.59 17.49 -26.96
CA GLY A 42 -5.47 16.80 -28.24
C GLY A 42 -4.96 15.36 -28.17
N LYS A 43 -4.91 14.74 -26.99
CA LYS A 43 -4.46 13.38 -26.77
C LYS A 43 -5.49 12.58 -25.95
N PRO A 44 -5.62 11.26 -26.20
CA PRO A 44 -6.39 10.38 -25.34
C PRO A 44 -5.87 10.44 -23.89
N VAL A 45 -6.79 10.47 -22.94
CA VAL A 45 -6.44 10.33 -21.52
C VAL A 45 -6.01 8.91 -21.25
N VAL A 46 -4.84 8.79 -20.59
CA VAL A 46 -4.26 7.52 -20.15
C VAL A 46 -4.11 7.50 -18.64
N GLY A 47 -4.71 6.49 -18.02
CA GLY A 47 -4.47 6.18 -16.63
C GLY A 47 -3.47 5.05 -16.47
N TYR A 48 -2.67 5.14 -15.42
CA TYR A 48 -1.65 4.15 -15.09
C TYR A 48 -1.94 3.50 -13.73
N GLY A 49 -1.55 2.22 -13.62
CA GLY A 49 -1.61 1.48 -12.37
C GLY A 49 -0.56 0.38 -12.34
N TYR A 50 -0.19 -0.04 -11.15
CA TYR A 50 0.74 -1.14 -10.97
C TYR A 50 0.54 -1.80 -9.61
N THR A 51 1.01 -3.05 -9.51
CA THR A 51 0.90 -3.84 -8.28
C THR A 51 1.96 -3.42 -7.26
N SER A 52 1.65 -3.58 -5.99
CA SER A 52 2.65 -3.55 -4.91
C SER A 52 3.31 -4.92 -4.80
N ASN A 53 4.59 -4.98 -4.41
CA ASN A 53 5.32 -6.20 -4.06
C ASN A 53 5.06 -7.40 -4.97
N GLY A 54 5.44 -7.30 -6.19
CA GLY A 54 5.32 -8.23 -7.32
C GLY A 54 4.85 -9.66 -7.10
N ARG A 55 4.03 -10.09 -8.04
CA ARG A 55 3.55 -11.47 -8.17
C ARG A 55 3.78 -11.93 -9.60
N TYR A 56 4.46 -13.04 -9.79
CA TYR A 56 4.88 -13.55 -11.11
C TYR A 56 3.71 -13.80 -12.07
N ALA A 57 2.57 -14.28 -11.58
CA ALA A 57 1.43 -14.68 -12.39
C ALA A 57 0.43 -13.53 -12.68
N VAL A 58 0.58 -12.37 -12.08
CA VAL A 58 -0.42 -11.28 -12.17
C VAL A 58 -0.64 -10.82 -13.62
N GLY A 59 0.41 -10.74 -14.43
CA GLY A 59 0.31 -10.38 -15.84
C GLY A 59 -0.59 -11.32 -16.65
N GLU A 60 -0.51 -12.63 -16.40
CA GLU A 60 -1.40 -13.61 -17.05
C GLU A 60 -2.85 -13.44 -16.58
N VAL A 61 -3.07 -13.27 -15.28
CA VAL A 61 -4.42 -13.01 -14.74
C VAL A 61 -5.02 -11.75 -15.36
N LEU A 62 -4.22 -10.71 -15.54
CA LEU A 62 -4.66 -9.49 -16.23
C LEU A 62 -5.05 -9.77 -17.67
N ARG A 63 -4.15 -10.32 -18.48
CA ARG A 63 -4.35 -10.50 -19.94
C ARG A 63 -5.44 -11.48 -20.28
N GLU A 64 -5.50 -12.61 -19.57
CA GLU A 64 -6.41 -13.71 -19.94
C GLU A 64 -7.77 -13.60 -19.26
N ARG A 65 -7.92 -12.78 -18.24
CA ARG A 65 -9.09 -12.84 -17.38
C ARG A 65 -9.71 -11.48 -17.06
N ILE A 66 -8.95 -10.50 -16.63
CA ILE A 66 -9.46 -9.22 -16.14
C ILE A 66 -9.68 -8.25 -17.30
N MET A 67 -8.67 -8.05 -18.14
CA MET A 67 -8.73 -7.13 -19.29
C MET A 67 -9.83 -7.51 -20.30
N PRO A 68 -10.01 -8.79 -20.69
CA PRO A 68 -11.09 -9.17 -21.59
C PRO A 68 -12.48 -8.82 -21.08
N ARG A 69 -12.75 -9.05 -19.78
CA ARG A 69 -14.05 -8.71 -19.18
C ARG A 69 -14.38 -7.21 -19.26
N LEU A 70 -13.37 -6.38 -19.05
CA LEU A 70 -13.54 -4.94 -19.14
C LEU A 70 -13.73 -4.49 -20.57
N MET A 71 -12.99 -5.07 -21.52
CA MET A 71 -13.10 -4.73 -22.95
C MET A 71 -14.38 -5.25 -23.61
N GLU A 72 -14.97 -6.34 -23.11
CA GLU A 72 -16.22 -6.94 -23.60
C GLU A 72 -17.46 -6.33 -22.93
N ALA A 73 -17.29 -5.59 -21.83
CA ALA A 73 -18.41 -4.97 -21.14
C ALA A 73 -19.05 -3.87 -21.99
N ASP A 74 -20.39 -3.74 -21.86
CA ASP A 74 -21.08 -2.57 -22.38
C ASP A 74 -20.58 -1.31 -21.66
N PRO A 75 -19.91 -0.38 -22.36
CA PRO A 75 -19.34 0.80 -21.73
C PRO A 75 -20.35 1.67 -20.98
N ASP A 76 -21.58 1.73 -21.50
CA ASP A 76 -22.62 2.56 -20.87
C ASP A 76 -23.08 1.98 -19.53
N SER A 77 -22.96 0.66 -19.36
CA SER A 77 -23.24 0.00 -18.08
C SER A 77 -22.22 0.32 -16.98
N LEU A 78 -21.03 0.78 -17.36
CA LEU A 78 -19.94 1.10 -16.43
C LEU A 78 -19.93 2.56 -15.99
N ASN A 79 -20.69 3.44 -16.66
CA ASN A 79 -20.65 4.88 -16.42
C ASN A 79 -21.57 5.30 -15.24
N ASP A 80 -21.16 6.38 -14.58
CA ASP A 80 -21.99 7.16 -13.65
C ASP A 80 -22.93 8.09 -14.45
N GLU A 81 -23.75 8.89 -13.73
CA GLU A 81 -24.70 9.83 -14.32
C GLU A 81 -24.01 10.97 -15.09
N ASP A 82 -22.76 11.29 -14.77
CA ASP A 82 -21.94 12.30 -15.42
C ASP A 82 -21.23 11.76 -16.68
N GLY A 83 -21.39 10.49 -16.99
CA GLY A 83 -20.78 9.82 -18.15
C GLY A 83 -19.32 9.42 -17.95
N PHE A 84 -18.81 9.44 -16.72
CA PHE A 84 -17.50 8.89 -16.37
C PHE A 84 -17.64 7.47 -15.86
N ILE A 85 -16.57 6.67 -15.99
CA ILE A 85 -16.55 5.32 -15.42
C ILE A 85 -16.76 5.41 -13.91
N ASP A 86 -17.70 4.60 -13.40
CA ASP A 86 -17.86 4.37 -11.96
C ASP A 86 -16.94 3.23 -11.53
N PRO A 87 -15.94 3.48 -10.67
CA PRO A 87 -14.99 2.45 -10.24
C PRO A 87 -15.66 1.26 -9.53
N PHE A 88 -16.80 1.47 -8.87
CA PHE A 88 -17.54 0.39 -8.20
C PHE A 88 -18.22 -0.53 -9.21
N LYS A 89 -18.86 0.03 -10.26
CA LYS A 89 -19.43 -0.74 -11.36
C LYS A 89 -18.36 -1.49 -12.14
N LEU A 90 -17.19 -0.84 -12.36
CA LEU A 90 -16.04 -1.48 -12.97
C LEU A 90 -15.55 -2.66 -12.13
N HIS A 91 -15.37 -2.47 -10.83
CA HIS A 91 -14.96 -3.53 -9.92
C HIS A 91 -15.92 -4.73 -10.01
N ASP A 92 -17.22 -4.49 -9.96
CA ASP A 92 -18.22 -5.56 -10.05
C ASP A 92 -18.19 -6.26 -11.43
N CYS A 93 -17.90 -5.52 -12.51
CA CYS A 93 -17.72 -6.08 -13.85
C CYS A 93 -16.51 -7.02 -13.91
N VAL A 94 -15.32 -6.58 -13.48
CA VAL A 94 -14.11 -7.40 -13.53
C VAL A 94 -14.13 -8.58 -12.57
N MET A 95 -14.97 -8.51 -11.53
CA MET A 95 -15.20 -9.60 -10.57
C MET A 95 -16.34 -10.54 -10.98
N LYS A 96 -17.02 -10.30 -12.13
CA LYS A 96 -18.10 -11.18 -12.59
C LYS A 96 -17.57 -12.59 -12.81
N ASN A 97 -18.36 -13.60 -12.35
CA ASN A 97 -18.03 -15.02 -12.42
C ASN A 97 -16.79 -15.44 -11.61
N GLU A 98 -16.32 -14.62 -10.67
CA GLU A 98 -15.31 -15.02 -9.72
C GLU A 98 -15.92 -15.78 -8.53
N LYS A 99 -15.27 -16.88 -8.14
CA LYS A 99 -15.61 -17.54 -6.88
C LYS A 99 -15.14 -16.71 -5.70
N VAL A 100 -15.90 -16.70 -4.62
CA VAL A 100 -15.52 -16.07 -3.36
C VAL A 100 -14.30 -16.76 -2.74
N GLY A 101 -13.51 -16.01 -1.97
CA GLY A 101 -12.26 -16.50 -1.39
C GLY A 101 -11.12 -16.62 -2.42
N GLY A 102 -10.00 -17.21 -2.01
CA GLY A 102 -8.84 -17.40 -2.88
C GLY A 102 -8.26 -16.07 -3.39
N HIS A 103 -8.13 -15.08 -2.51
CA HIS A 103 -7.51 -13.80 -2.81
C HIS A 103 -6.00 -13.98 -3.07
N GLY A 104 -5.28 -12.99 -3.48
CA GLY A 104 -3.88 -13.06 -3.86
C GLY A 104 -3.67 -12.48 -5.26
N ASP A 105 -3.12 -13.22 -6.23
CA ASP A 105 -2.80 -12.71 -7.57
C ASP A 105 -4.00 -12.05 -8.27
N ARG A 106 -5.22 -12.57 -8.06
CA ARG A 106 -6.44 -11.93 -8.54
C ARG A 106 -6.66 -10.55 -7.92
N ALA A 107 -6.45 -10.41 -6.60
CA ALA A 107 -6.60 -9.13 -5.92
C ALA A 107 -5.60 -8.09 -6.45
N HIS A 108 -4.36 -8.51 -6.66
CA HIS A 108 -3.31 -7.66 -7.24
C HIS A 108 -3.62 -7.27 -8.69
N ALA A 109 -4.10 -8.20 -9.51
CA ALA A 109 -4.47 -7.92 -10.90
C ALA A 109 -5.59 -6.88 -11.00
N VAL A 110 -6.65 -7.05 -10.21
CA VAL A 110 -7.76 -6.10 -10.17
C VAL A 110 -7.30 -4.75 -9.61
N ALA A 111 -6.43 -4.75 -8.60
CA ALA A 111 -5.88 -3.51 -8.04
C ALA A 111 -5.16 -2.67 -9.10
N ALA A 112 -4.34 -3.28 -9.96
CA ALA A 112 -3.64 -2.55 -11.02
C ALA A 112 -4.60 -1.89 -12.02
N ILE A 113 -5.69 -2.57 -12.40
CA ILE A 113 -6.74 -2.00 -13.25
C ILE A 113 -7.52 -0.90 -12.54
N ASP A 114 -7.94 -1.14 -11.28
CA ASP A 114 -8.71 -0.17 -10.51
C ASP A 114 -7.92 1.14 -10.31
N ILE A 115 -6.64 1.05 -9.96
CA ILE A 115 -5.74 2.19 -9.87
C ILE A 115 -5.66 2.94 -11.21
N ALA A 116 -5.44 2.22 -12.31
CA ALA A 116 -5.33 2.84 -13.64
C ALA A 116 -6.61 3.57 -14.05
N VAL A 117 -7.77 3.00 -13.74
CA VAL A 117 -9.06 3.62 -14.06
C VAL A 117 -9.33 4.84 -13.18
N TRP A 118 -9.06 4.77 -11.88
CA TRP A 118 -9.13 5.95 -11.01
C TRP A 118 -8.22 7.08 -11.49
N ASP A 119 -7.00 6.75 -11.90
CA ASP A 119 -6.05 7.70 -12.46
C ASP A 119 -6.59 8.36 -13.73
N ALA A 120 -7.15 7.56 -14.66
CA ALA A 120 -7.76 8.06 -15.89
C ALA A 120 -8.98 8.96 -15.63
N ILE A 121 -9.87 8.57 -14.71
CA ILE A 121 -11.05 9.38 -14.34
C ILE A 121 -10.62 10.76 -13.81
N CYS A 122 -9.66 10.78 -12.91
CA CYS A 122 -9.19 12.02 -12.31
C CYS A 122 -8.48 12.92 -13.33
N LYS A 123 -7.69 12.35 -14.24
CA LYS A 123 -7.07 13.08 -15.36
C LYS A 123 -8.12 13.63 -16.33
N ALA A 124 -9.13 12.84 -16.68
CA ALA A 124 -10.23 13.28 -17.54
C ALA A 124 -11.03 14.45 -16.92
N LYS A 125 -11.14 14.47 -15.59
CA LYS A 125 -11.79 15.56 -14.83
C LYS A 125 -10.84 16.72 -14.52
N GLY A 126 -9.54 16.64 -14.83
CA GLY A 126 -8.55 17.65 -14.50
C GLY A 126 -8.34 17.84 -12.99
N THR A 127 -8.53 16.79 -12.19
CA THR A 127 -8.44 16.84 -10.72
C THR A 127 -7.45 15.80 -10.20
N THR A 128 -6.98 16.00 -8.97
CA THR A 128 -6.15 14.99 -8.28
C THR A 128 -7.03 13.87 -7.73
N PHE A 129 -6.45 12.65 -7.59
CA PHE A 129 -7.17 11.52 -7.00
C PHE A 129 -7.65 11.86 -5.58
N TRP A 130 -6.80 12.45 -4.75
CA TRP A 130 -7.16 12.70 -3.36
C TRP A 130 -8.35 13.68 -3.20
N ARG A 131 -8.47 14.68 -4.08
CA ARG A 131 -9.61 15.61 -4.08
C ARG A 131 -10.89 14.93 -4.56
N GLU A 132 -10.83 14.17 -5.66
CA GLU A 132 -11.99 13.45 -6.17
C GLU A 132 -12.48 12.38 -5.19
N CYS A 133 -11.56 11.64 -4.58
CA CYS A 133 -11.87 10.65 -3.54
C CYS A 133 -12.47 11.32 -2.29
N SER A 134 -11.89 12.42 -1.81
CA SER A 134 -12.43 13.19 -0.69
C SER A 134 -13.84 13.73 -1.00
N ARG A 135 -14.04 14.28 -2.19
CA ARG A 135 -15.35 14.79 -2.63
C ARG A 135 -16.43 13.71 -2.57
N ARG A 136 -16.09 12.49 -3.02
CA ARG A 136 -17.05 11.36 -3.08
C ARG A 136 -17.31 10.72 -1.71
N PHE A 137 -16.29 10.59 -0.85
CA PHE A 137 -16.34 9.71 0.33
C PHE A 137 -16.06 10.41 1.66
N ASN A 138 -15.64 11.69 1.66
CA ASN A 138 -15.33 12.43 2.89
C ASN A 138 -15.90 13.87 2.88
N GLY A 139 -16.94 14.11 2.10
CA GLY A 139 -17.61 15.43 2.05
C GLY A 139 -16.71 16.58 1.60
N GLY A 140 -15.67 16.30 0.80
CA GLY A 140 -14.71 17.28 0.33
C GLY A 140 -13.64 17.68 1.37
N LYS A 141 -13.61 17.04 2.53
CA LYS A 141 -12.57 17.24 3.56
C LYS A 141 -11.36 16.38 3.24
N GLY A 142 -10.18 16.89 3.53
CA GLY A 142 -8.94 16.14 3.32
C GLY A 142 -7.76 16.81 4.00
N LEU A 143 -6.65 16.06 4.12
CA LEU A 143 -5.42 16.54 4.72
C LEU A 143 -4.54 17.22 3.67
N ALA A 144 -4.12 18.46 3.93
CA ALA A 144 -3.13 19.15 3.10
C ALA A 144 -1.73 18.53 3.26
N LYS A 145 -1.44 17.91 4.40
CA LYS A 145 -0.23 17.14 4.69
C LYS A 145 -0.60 15.87 5.47
N VAL A 146 0.05 14.76 5.15
CA VAL A 146 -0.14 13.43 5.72
C VAL A 146 1.10 13.03 6.49
N ASN A 147 0.96 12.39 7.65
CA ASN A 147 2.07 11.74 8.33
C ASN A 147 2.63 10.62 7.46
N ALA A 148 3.94 10.58 7.29
CA ALA A 148 4.63 9.57 6.52
C ALA A 148 5.81 8.98 7.30
N TYR A 149 6.03 7.68 7.11
CA TYR A 149 7.18 6.98 7.68
C TYR A 149 7.84 6.11 6.60
N PRO A 150 9.19 6.01 6.57
CA PRO A 150 9.87 5.14 5.63
C PRO A 150 9.85 3.69 6.12
N GLY A 151 9.54 2.77 5.22
CA GLY A 151 9.80 1.34 5.36
C GLY A 151 11.21 1.01 4.89
N GLY A 152 12.01 0.40 5.78
CA GLY A 152 13.41 0.07 5.52
C GLY A 152 13.96 -0.94 6.52
N GLY A 153 15.24 -0.81 6.84
CA GLY A 153 15.93 -1.65 7.80
C GLY A 153 15.98 -3.12 7.43
N TYR A 154 16.04 -3.41 6.12
CA TYR A 154 16.19 -4.77 5.60
C TYR A 154 17.53 -5.38 6.00
N TYR A 155 17.62 -6.71 5.91
CA TYR A 155 18.88 -7.42 6.14
C TYR A 155 19.81 -7.23 4.95
N THR A 156 20.98 -6.65 5.22
CA THR A 156 22.03 -6.38 4.22
C THR A 156 23.39 -6.84 4.72
N GLU A 157 24.38 -6.96 3.83
CA GLU A 157 25.76 -7.31 4.20
C GLU A 157 26.43 -6.28 5.10
N ARG A 158 25.95 -5.01 5.10
CA ARG A 158 26.47 -3.94 5.96
C ARG A 158 25.99 -4.05 7.41
N GLY A 159 25.09 -4.97 7.72
CA GLY A 159 24.62 -5.24 9.08
C GLY A 159 24.11 -4.01 9.82
N THR A 160 24.46 -3.91 11.10
CA THR A 160 23.99 -2.83 12.00
C THR A 160 24.53 -1.44 11.62
N GLU A 161 25.73 -1.36 11.03
CA GLU A 161 26.30 -0.08 10.57
C GLU A 161 25.47 0.48 9.40
N GLY A 162 25.15 -0.37 8.43
CA GLY A 162 24.28 0.03 7.32
C GLY A 162 22.90 0.48 7.79
N LEU A 163 22.35 -0.18 8.81
CA LEU A 163 21.08 0.21 9.42
C LEU A 163 21.16 1.60 10.09
N ARG A 164 22.25 1.87 10.83
CA ARG A 164 22.45 3.21 11.44
C ARG A 164 22.50 4.33 10.39
N ASP A 165 23.22 4.10 9.30
CA ASP A 165 23.32 5.06 8.20
C ASP A 165 21.98 5.29 7.51
N GLU A 166 21.21 4.21 7.31
CA GLU A 166 19.86 4.28 6.74
C GLU A 166 18.91 5.09 7.63
N MET A 167 18.89 4.83 8.94
CA MET A 167 18.07 5.57 9.90
C MET A 167 18.44 7.07 9.94
N LYS A 168 19.72 7.40 9.93
CA LYS A 168 20.19 8.81 9.83
C LYS A 168 19.70 9.45 8.54
N GLY A 169 19.85 8.74 7.41
CA GLY A 169 19.39 9.24 6.11
C GLY A 169 17.88 9.51 6.07
N TYR A 170 17.07 8.76 6.80
CA TYR A 170 15.64 9.04 6.92
C TYR A 170 15.36 10.29 7.77
N LEU A 171 16.07 10.48 8.88
CA LEU A 171 15.92 11.70 9.69
C LEU A 171 16.37 12.94 8.90
N ASP A 172 17.47 12.84 8.13
CA ASP A 172 17.96 13.93 7.26
C ASP A 172 16.95 14.30 6.15
N GLN A 173 16.13 13.34 5.70
CA GLN A 173 15.01 13.57 4.78
C GLN A 173 13.76 14.18 5.46
N GLY A 174 13.78 14.37 6.78
CA GLY A 174 12.68 14.98 7.53
C GLY A 174 11.66 14.02 8.15
N TYR A 175 11.88 12.70 8.05
CA TYR A 175 11.05 11.71 8.75
C TYR A 175 11.30 11.76 10.25
N LYS A 176 10.30 11.35 11.03
CA LYS A 176 10.39 11.20 12.50
C LYS A 176 10.27 9.76 12.94
N LEU A 177 9.27 9.07 12.40
CA LEU A 177 9.03 7.65 12.62
C LEU A 177 9.73 6.87 11.51
N CYS A 178 10.40 5.79 11.85
CA CYS A 178 11.01 4.85 10.89
C CYS A 178 10.56 3.43 11.19
N LYS A 179 10.50 2.58 10.17
CA LYS A 179 10.20 1.15 10.31
C LYS A 179 11.38 0.30 9.86
N MET A 180 11.71 -0.75 10.63
CA MET A 180 12.75 -1.72 10.29
C MET A 180 12.24 -3.16 10.32
N LYS A 181 12.90 -4.06 9.59
CA LYS A 181 12.57 -5.49 9.56
C LYS A 181 13.21 -6.25 10.72
N ILE A 182 12.44 -7.20 11.27
CA ILE A 182 12.88 -8.18 12.27
C ILE A 182 12.42 -9.59 11.86
N GLY A 183 12.75 -10.60 12.65
CA GLY A 183 12.31 -11.99 12.41
C GLY A 183 13.18 -12.79 11.44
N GLY A 184 14.08 -12.14 10.70
CA GLY A 184 15.01 -12.79 9.78
C GLY A 184 16.35 -13.19 10.40
N ALA A 185 16.58 -12.90 11.68
CA ALA A 185 17.74 -13.24 12.45
C ALA A 185 17.33 -13.83 13.82
N PRO A 186 18.24 -14.41 14.63
CA PRO A 186 17.98 -14.77 16.01
C PRO A 186 17.58 -13.54 16.85
N ILE A 187 16.68 -13.72 17.83
CA ILE A 187 16.18 -12.62 18.69
C ILE A 187 17.32 -11.75 19.26
N PRO A 188 18.41 -12.29 19.84
CA PRO A 188 19.47 -11.44 20.38
C PRO A 188 20.18 -10.56 19.34
N GLU A 189 20.19 -10.98 18.08
CA GLU A 189 20.75 -10.20 16.98
C GLU A 189 19.79 -9.08 16.57
N ASP A 190 18.51 -9.40 16.43
CA ASP A 190 17.50 -8.37 16.11
C ASP A 190 17.35 -7.35 17.24
N LEU A 191 17.50 -7.73 18.52
CA LEU A 191 17.53 -6.78 19.62
C LEU A 191 18.69 -5.78 19.49
N LYS A 192 19.89 -6.23 19.12
CA LYS A 192 21.03 -5.32 18.85
C LYS A 192 20.75 -4.37 17.70
N ARG A 193 20.03 -4.84 16.67
CA ARG A 193 19.60 -3.99 15.55
C ARG A 193 18.56 -2.95 15.99
N ILE A 194 17.60 -3.35 16.83
CA ILE A 194 16.60 -2.45 17.42
C ILE A 194 17.28 -1.38 18.25
N GLU A 195 18.18 -1.76 19.15
CA GLU A 195 18.95 -0.82 19.98
C GLU A 195 19.74 0.18 19.12
N ALA A 196 20.42 -0.32 18.08
CA ALA A 196 21.18 0.52 17.16
C ALA A 196 20.31 1.53 16.39
N ALA A 197 19.09 1.13 16.02
CA ALA A 197 18.13 2.03 15.37
C ALA A 197 17.56 3.05 16.36
N LEU A 198 17.19 2.61 17.59
CA LEU A 198 16.68 3.49 18.64
C LEU A 198 17.67 4.57 19.07
N GLU A 199 18.99 4.27 19.10
CA GLU A 199 20.02 5.28 19.34
C GLU A 199 19.98 6.45 18.34
N ILE A 200 19.46 6.23 17.15
CA ILE A 200 19.36 7.22 16.07
C ILE A 200 18.00 7.92 16.08
N VAL A 201 16.90 7.15 16.08
CA VAL A 201 15.56 7.70 15.90
C VAL A 201 14.86 8.07 17.22
N GLY A 202 15.32 7.52 18.34
CA GLY A 202 14.75 7.73 19.67
C GLY A 202 13.55 6.84 19.99
N GLU A 203 13.24 6.73 21.28
CA GLU A 203 12.09 5.97 21.79
C GLU A 203 10.77 6.48 21.20
N GLY A 204 9.86 5.57 20.85
CA GLY A 204 8.54 5.87 20.28
C GLY A 204 8.56 6.20 18.77
N ASN A 205 9.75 6.31 18.16
CA ASN A 205 9.91 6.65 16.76
C ASN A 205 10.41 5.48 15.89
N LEU A 206 10.46 4.27 16.45
CA LEU A 206 10.82 3.05 15.72
C LEU A 206 9.65 2.08 15.72
N ALA A 207 9.24 1.63 14.55
CA ALA A 207 8.38 0.47 14.36
C ALA A 207 9.22 -0.74 13.92
N VAL A 208 8.80 -1.94 14.29
CA VAL A 208 9.44 -3.18 13.87
C VAL A 208 8.44 -4.07 13.14
N ASP A 209 8.89 -4.79 12.11
CA ASP A 209 8.05 -5.53 11.18
C ASP A 209 8.62 -6.93 10.93
N ALA A 210 7.84 -7.96 11.27
CA ALA A 210 8.20 -9.36 11.10
C ALA A 210 7.63 -9.99 9.81
N ASN A 211 6.87 -9.24 9.01
CA ASN A 211 6.29 -9.66 7.74
C ASN A 211 5.59 -11.03 7.80
N ALA A 212 4.80 -11.27 8.83
CA ALA A 212 4.05 -12.51 9.08
C ALA A 212 4.94 -13.78 9.15
N GLY A 213 6.24 -13.62 9.39
CA GLY A 213 7.22 -14.71 9.29
C GLY A 213 7.45 -15.50 10.58
N LEU A 214 6.70 -15.21 11.66
CA LEU A 214 6.91 -15.88 12.94
C LEU A 214 5.81 -16.94 13.17
N ASP A 215 6.25 -18.13 13.59
CA ASP A 215 5.37 -19.12 14.19
C ASP A 215 4.94 -18.68 15.61
N ARG A 216 4.04 -19.43 16.21
CA ARG A 216 3.48 -19.10 17.53
C ARG A 216 4.57 -18.87 18.60
N ASP A 217 5.52 -19.79 18.73
CA ASP A 217 6.52 -19.73 19.78
C ASP A 217 7.49 -18.56 19.59
N ARG A 218 7.92 -18.32 18.36
CA ARG A 218 8.75 -17.15 18.01
C ARG A 218 7.99 -15.84 18.16
N CYS A 219 6.72 -15.79 17.75
CA CYS A 219 5.87 -14.61 17.86
C CYS A 219 5.78 -14.15 19.34
N LEU A 220 5.45 -15.07 20.24
CA LEU A 220 5.35 -14.77 21.67
C LEU A 220 6.72 -14.45 22.31
N ALA A 221 7.78 -15.15 21.91
CA ALA A 221 9.13 -14.86 22.38
C ALA A 221 9.64 -13.49 21.91
N TYR A 222 9.34 -13.07 20.68
CA TYR A 222 9.62 -11.71 20.21
C TYR A 222 8.82 -10.67 20.98
N ALA A 223 7.53 -10.89 21.21
CA ALA A 223 6.68 -9.97 21.97
C ALA A 223 7.23 -9.74 23.38
N GLU A 224 7.66 -10.80 24.07
CA GLU A 224 8.31 -10.71 25.40
C GLU A 224 9.65 -9.97 25.31
N ALA A 225 10.49 -10.29 24.32
CA ALA A 225 11.82 -9.71 24.18
C ALA A 225 11.81 -8.22 23.83
N ILE A 226 10.82 -7.75 23.05
CA ILE A 226 10.72 -6.35 22.65
C ILE A 226 9.82 -5.51 23.56
N GLU A 227 9.09 -6.11 24.50
CA GLU A 227 8.23 -5.37 25.44
C GLU A 227 8.94 -4.22 26.17
N PRO A 228 10.20 -4.37 26.64
CA PRO A 228 10.91 -3.29 27.35
C PRO A 228 11.19 -2.06 26.48
N TYR A 229 11.19 -2.20 25.16
CA TYR A 229 11.44 -1.09 24.25
C TYR A 229 10.15 -0.33 23.97
N LYS A 230 10.21 1.00 23.98
CA LYS A 230 9.08 1.85 23.61
C LYS A 230 9.02 2.00 22.10
N LEU A 231 8.57 0.94 21.42
CA LEU A 231 8.38 0.92 19.98
C LEU A 231 7.07 1.61 19.61
N ALA A 232 7.02 2.17 18.40
CA ALA A 232 5.81 2.75 17.85
C ALA A 232 4.74 1.68 17.63
N TRP A 233 5.13 0.52 17.04
CA TRP A 233 4.31 -0.69 16.94
C TRP A 233 5.14 -1.92 16.57
N PHE A 234 4.57 -3.10 16.80
CA PHE A 234 5.02 -4.38 16.30
C PHE A 234 4.13 -4.79 15.13
N GLU A 235 4.71 -4.80 13.91
CA GLU A 235 3.99 -5.04 12.67
C GLU A 235 4.07 -6.50 12.24
N GLU A 236 2.94 -7.03 11.75
CA GLU A 236 2.77 -8.38 11.20
C GLU A 236 3.54 -9.47 11.97
N PRO A 237 3.29 -9.59 13.29
CA PRO A 237 3.98 -10.59 14.12
C PRO A 237 3.71 -12.04 13.68
N CYS A 238 2.54 -12.31 13.10
CA CYS A 238 2.13 -13.62 12.59
C CYS A 238 1.30 -13.47 11.32
N ASP A 239 0.94 -14.59 10.69
CA ASP A 239 0.04 -14.61 9.56
C ASP A 239 -1.25 -13.85 9.88
N SER A 240 -1.61 -12.87 9.06
CA SER A 240 -2.78 -12.02 9.27
C SER A 240 -4.12 -12.76 9.18
N LEU A 241 -4.12 -13.99 8.69
CA LEU A 241 -5.29 -14.89 8.69
C LEU A 241 -5.30 -15.86 9.89
N ASP A 242 -4.23 -15.88 10.71
CA ASP A 242 -4.21 -16.60 11.99
C ASP A 242 -4.77 -15.70 13.10
N TYR A 243 -6.09 -15.55 13.10
CA TYR A 243 -6.81 -14.68 14.03
C TYR A 243 -6.66 -15.13 15.48
N GLU A 244 -6.50 -16.42 15.73
CA GLU A 244 -6.31 -16.98 17.08
C GLU A 244 -4.97 -16.57 17.66
N LEU A 245 -3.89 -16.73 16.90
CA LEU A 245 -2.56 -16.30 17.33
C LEU A 245 -2.45 -14.78 17.45
N GLN A 246 -3.08 -14.04 16.53
CA GLN A 246 -3.15 -12.58 16.63
C GLN A 246 -3.85 -12.14 17.91
N ALA A 247 -4.97 -12.78 18.29
CA ALA A 247 -5.70 -12.49 19.52
C ALA A 247 -4.90 -12.88 20.78
N GLU A 248 -4.21 -14.03 20.75
CA GLU A 248 -3.31 -14.44 21.83
C GLU A 248 -2.19 -13.43 22.05
N LEU A 249 -1.57 -12.97 20.97
CA LEU A 249 -0.50 -11.95 21.04
C LEU A 249 -1.02 -10.64 21.62
N THR A 250 -2.11 -10.09 21.10
CA THR A 250 -2.65 -8.80 21.56
C THR A 250 -3.10 -8.81 23.00
N ALA A 251 -3.54 -9.98 23.50
CA ALA A 251 -3.87 -10.16 24.92
C ALA A 251 -2.63 -10.11 25.83
N ARG A 252 -1.44 -10.44 25.32
CA ARG A 252 -0.18 -10.49 26.08
C ARG A 252 0.72 -9.27 25.88
N TYR A 253 0.75 -8.73 24.65
CA TYR A 253 1.61 -7.60 24.28
C TYR A 253 0.91 -6.26 24.56
N PRO A 254 1.41 -5.44 25.50
CA PRO A 254 0.70 -4.25 25.97
C PRO A 254 0.80 -3.05 25.01
N HIS A 255 1.79 -3.07 24.09
CA HIS A 255 2.06 -1.96 23.18
C HIS A 255 1.28 -2.12 21.85
N PRO A 256 1.28 -1.09 20.98
CA PRO A 256 0.57 -1.16 19.70
C PRO A 256 1.07 -2.29 18.81
N VAL A 257 0.12 -2.95 18.14
CA VAL A 257 0.34 -3.90 17.05
C VAL A 257 -0.16 -3.27 15.76
N ALA A 258 0.53 -3.49 14.65
CA ALA A 258 0.08 -3.09 13.33
C ALA A 258 -0.02 -4.31 12.42
N THR A 259 -1.09 -4.41 11.61
CA THR A 259 -1.28 -5.55 10.69
C THR A 259 -2.33 -5.23 9.64
N GLY A 260 -2.44 -6.07 8.62
CA GLY A 260 -3.50 -6.00 7.63
C GLY A 260 -3.01 -5.82 6.20
N GLU A 261 -1.71 -5.64 5.94
CA GLU A 261 -1.19 -5.54 4.57
C GLU A 261 -1.53 -6.79 3.74
N ASN A 262 -1.57 -7.96 4.37
CA ASN A 262 -1.89 -9.25 3.76
C ASN A 262 -3.38 -9.62 3.83
N CYS A 263 -4.27 -8.72 4.25
CA CYS A 263 -5.72 -8.86 4.11
C CYS A 263 -6.14 -8.35 2.74
N PHE A 264 -6.28 -9.24 1.77
CA PHE A 264 -6.50 -8.86 0.37
C PHE A 264 -7.97 -8.62 0.00
N SER A 265 -8.88 -8.64 0.96
CA SER A 265 -10.28 -8.35 0.72
C SER A 265 -10.97 -7.77 1.97
N ARG A 266 -12.12 -7.10 1.74
CA ARG A 266 -12.97 -6.65 2.85
C ARG A 266 -13.44 -7.79 3.76
N GLN A 267 -13.51 -9.04 3.26
CA GLN A 267 -13.90 -10.16 4.10
C GLN A 267 -12.76 -10.58 5.03
N ASP A 268 -11.50 -10.58 4.53
CA ASP A 268 -10.33 -10.84 5.36
C ASP A 268 -10.19 -9.75 6.43
N ALA A 269 -10.29 -8.47 6.02
CA ALA A 269 -10.27 -7.32 6.92
C ALA A 269 -11.35 -7.42 8.02
N LYS A 270 -12.60 -7.74 7.64
CA LYS A 270 -13.70 -7.92 8.58
C LYS A 270 -13.43 -9.03 9.59
N ASN A 271 -12.87 -10.15 9.13
CA ASN A 271 -12.56 -11.28 10.00
C ASN A 271 -11.42 -10.93 10.97
N LEU A 272 -10.37 -10.31 10.48
CA LEU A 272 -9.26 -9.83 11.33
C LEU A 272 -9.77 -8.87 12.42
N LEU A 273 -10.57 -7.88 12.07
CA LEU A 273 -11.11 -6.90 13.04
C LEU A 273 -12.07 -7.53 14.07
N ARG A 274 -12.76 -8.60 13.70
CA ARG A 274 -13.70 -9.29 14.59
C ARG A 274 -13.07 -10.33 15.49
N PHE A 275 -12.06 -11.03 14.99
CA PHE A 275 -11.56 -12.25 15.62
C PHE A 275 -10.07 -12.16 15.98
N GLY A 276 -9.32 -11.22 15.42
CA GLY A 276 -7.89 -11.06 15.67
C GLY A 276 -7.54 -10.36 16.99
N GLY A 277 -8.53 -10.03 17.83
CA GLY A 277 -8.29 -9.44 19.16
C GLY A 277 -7.66 -8.03 19.12
N LEU A 278 -7.62 -7.38 17.96
CA LEU A 278 -7.06 -6.04 17.79
C LEU A 278 -7.88 -4.98 18.56
N ARG A 279 -7.20 -3.95 19.04
CA ARG A 279 -7.70 -2.92 19.96
C ARG A 279 -7.80 -1.57 19.23
N PRO A 280 -9.00 -1.08 18.87
CA PRO A 280 -9.16 0.13 18.07
C PRO A 280 -8.70 1.42 18.76
N ASP A 281 -8.44 1.38 20.08
CA ASP A 281 -7.91 2.50 20.86
C ASP A 281 -6.37 2.67 20.76
N ARG A 282 -5.66 1.67 20.19
CA ARG A 282 -4.19 1.69 20.14
C ARG A 282 -3.56 0.98 18.93
N ASP A 283 -4.17 -0.09 18.40
CA ASP A 283 -3.59 -0.86 17.30
C ASP A 283 -3.84 -0.16 15.95
N ILE A 284 -3.06 -0.53 14.93
CA ILE A 284 -3.07 0.11 13.63
C ILE A 284 -3.41 -0.92 12.56
N VAL A 285 -4.30 -0.57 11.64
CA VAL A 285 -4.59 -1.37 10.46
C VAL A 285 -3.90 -0.78 9.23
N GLN A 286 -3.29 -1.66 8.41
CA GLN A 286 -2.40 -1.27 7.33
C GLN A 286 -2.82 -1.89 5.99
N TRP A 287 -4.10 -1.68 5.62
CA TRP A 287 -4.59 -2.15 4.31
C TRP A 287 -3.72 -1.64 3.17
N ASP A 288 -3.41 -2.49 2.18
CA ASP A 288 -2.66 -2.09 0.99
C ASP A 288 -3.59 -1.96 -0.22
N PRO A 289 -3.80 -0.75 -0.76
CA PRO A 289 -4.68 -0.55 -1.91
C PRO A 289 -4.14 -1.18 -3.20
N ALA A 290 -2.84 -1.44 -3.31
CA ALA A 290 -2.25 -2.07 -4.49
C ALA A 290 -2.18 -3.60 -4.39
N MET A 291 -2.55 -4.17 -3.24
CA MET A 291 -2.66 -5.61 -3.00
C MET A 291 -4.12 -6.07 -2.84
N ALA A 292 -5.00 -5.22 -2.31
CA ALA A 292 -6.38 -5.54 -1.96
C ALA A 292 -7.39 -4.95 -2.95
N TYR A 293 -7.41 -5.38 -4.19
CA TYR A 293 -8.37 -5.01 -5.23
C TYR A 293 -8.44 -3.51 -5.58
N GLY A 294 -7.51 -2.68 -5.14
CA GLY A 294 -7.42 -1.27 -5.50
C GLY A 294 -8.09 -0.31 -4.52
N PRO A 295 -8.05 1.00 -4.84
CA PRO A 295 -8.69 2.06 -4.06
C PRO A 295 -10.18 1.81 -3.80
N THR A 296 -10.90 1.21 -4.74
CA THR A 296 -12.33 0.92 -4.61
C THR A 296 -12.61 -0.05 -3.45
N GLU A 297 -11.87 -1.14 -3.36
CA GLU A 297 -12.03 -2.08 -2.24
C GLU A 297 -11.46 -1.50 -0.93
N PHE A 298 -10.36 -0.75 -1.00
CA PHE A 298 -9.82 -0.05 0.16
C PHE A 298 -10.86 0.88 0.81
N ILE A 299 -11.59 1.65 0.02
CA ILE A 299 -12.69 2.51 0.50
C ILE A 299 -13.78 1.66 1.16
N ARG A 300 -14.17 0.54 0.53
CA ARG A 300 -15.15 -0.41 1.11
C ARG A 300 -14.67 -0.98 2.45
N ILE A 301 -13.36 -1.27 2.59
CA ILE A 301 -12.77 -1.75 3.85
C ILE A 301 -12.84 -0.67 4.92
N VAL A 302 -12.47 0.56 4.61
CA VAL A 302 -12.54 1.69 5.56
C VAL A 302 -13.99 1.91 6.04
N GLU A 303 -14.96 1.90 5.14
CA GLU A 303 -16.37 2.03 5.50
C GLU A 303 -16.88 0.86 6.36
N LEU A 304 -16.50 -0.37 6.04
CA LEU A 304 -16.83 -1.56 6.81
C LEU A 304 -16.22 -1.55 8.22
N SER A 305 -15.08 -0.92 8.39
CA SER A 305 -14.34 -0.87 9.66
C SER A 305 -15.00 0.06 10.68
N LYS A 306 -15.68 1.13 10.23
CA LYS A 306 -16.33 2.13 11.09
C LYS A 306 -17.30 1.55 12.12
N PRO A 307 -18.30 0.71 11.75
CA PRO A 307 -19.22 0.11 12.72
C PRO A 307 -18.56 -0.93 13.64
N LEU A 308 -17.33 -1.33 13.37
CA LEU A 308 -16.52 -2.20 14.24
C LEU A 308 -15.64 -1.41 15.22
N GLY A 309 -15.79 -0.07 15.27
CA GLY A 309 -15.05 0.81 16.17
C GLY A 309 -13.74 1.36 15.61
N TRP A 310 -13.42 1.08 14.33
CA TRP A 310 -12.19 1.52 13.68
C TRP A 310 -12.42 2.78 12.88
N GLY A 311 -11.69 3.83 13.23
CA GLY A 311 -11.78 5.13 12.57
C GLY A 311 -10.61 5.39 11.61
N PRO A 312 -10.67 6.49 10.85
CA PRO A 312 -9.59 6.87 9.95
C PRO A 312 -8.23 7.00 10.65
N LYS A 313 -8.21 7.44 11.91
CA LYS A 313 -6.97 7.64 12.69
C LYS A 313 -6.29 6.36 13.21
N THR A 314 -6.87 5.21 12.94
CA THR A 314 -6.26 3.90 13.21
C THR A 314 -5.81 3.19 11.94
N CYS A 315 -5.95 3.82 10.77
CA CYS A 315 -5.57 3.25 9.48
C CYS A 315 -4.38 4.01 8.89
N SER A 316 -3.35 3.26 8.49
CA SER A 316 -2.15 3.77 7.81
C SER A 316 -1.81 2.85 6.64
N PRO A 317 -2.11 3.23 5.38
CA PRO A 317 -1.88 2.35 4.23
C PRO A 317 -0.43 1.87 4.13
N HIS A 318 -0.29 0.57 3.86
CA HIS A 318 0.97 -0.07 3.47
C HIS A 318 1.29 0.22 2.00
N GLY A 319 2.53 -0.06 1.59
CA GLY A 319 2.98 -0.17 0.21
C GLY A 319 3.83 0.99 -0.30
N GLY A 320 3.94 2.07 0.44
CA GLY A 320 4.88 3.17 0.16
C GLY A 320 4.70 3.83 -1.20
N LEU A 321 3.46 3.94 -1.71
CA LEU A 321 3.10 4.40 -3.04
C LEU A 321 2.28 5.69 -2.99
N LEU A 322 2.26 6.44 -4.12
CA LEU A 322 1.37 7.61 -4.30
C LEU A 322 -0.11 7.30 -4.07
N VAL A 323 -0.52 6.07 -4.34
CA VAL A 323 -1.91 5.60 -4.10
C VAL A 323 -2.26 5.66 -2.62
N GLY A 324 -1.39 5.14 -1.75
CA GLY A 324 -1.56 5.19 -0.29
C GLY A 324 -1.57 6.63 0.24
N LEU A 325 -0.66 7.48 -0.25
CA LEU A 325 -0.62 8.90 0.10
C LEU A 325 -1.92 9.62 -0.29
N GLY A 326 -2.42 9.36 -1.50
CA GLY A 326 -3.68 9.93 -1.99
C GLY A 326 -4.89 9.52 -1.15
N LEU A 327 -4.99 8.25 -0.77
CA LEU A 327 -6.05 7.72 0.11
C LEU A 327 -5.94 8.31 1.52
N ALA A 328 -4.73 8.39 2.08
CA ALA A 328 -4.51 8.94 3.40
C ALA A 328 -4.90 10.43 3.47
N ALA A 329 -4.58 11.19 2.43
CA ALA A 329 -5.00 12.58 2.32
C ALA A 329 -6.53 12.72 2.17
N ALA A 330 -7.14 11.92 1.28
CA ALA A 330 -8.56 12.00 0.97
C ALA A 330 -9.47 11.61 2.14
N LEU A 331 -9.10 10.57 2.89
CA LEU A 331 -9.92 9.99 3.96
C LEU A 331 -9.46 10.39 5.36
N GLU A 332 -8.51 11.33 5.48
CA GLU A 332 -7.94 11.83 6.74
C GLU A 332 -7.37 10.72 7.64
N LEU A 333 -6.65 9.75 7.02
CA LEU A 333 -6.08 8.60 7.74
C LEU A 333 -4.94 9.01 8.69
N ALA A 334 -4.48 8.07 9.52
CA ALA A 334 -3.42 8.30 10.51
C ALA A 334 -2.08 8.68 9.88
N GLY A 335 -1.76 8.09 8.75
CA GLY A 335 -0.50 8.28 8.02
C GLY A 335 -0.43 7.41 6.79
N THR A 336 0.76 7.21 6.24
CA THR A 336 1.06 6.29 5.15
C THR A 336 2.54 5.88 5.15
N GLU A 337 2.82 4.67 4.71
CA GLU A 337 4.19 4.23 4.47
C GLU A 337 4.81 4.93 3.25
N ASN A 338 6.15 5.03 3.22
CA ASN A 338 6.92 5.46 2.06
C ASN A 338 8.11 4.52 1.82
N TYR A 339 8.51 4.37 0.54
CA TYR A 339 9.71 3.65 0.14
C TYR A 339 10.70 4.58 -0.59
N PRO A 340 11.37 5.52 0.10
CA PRO A 340 12.23 6.50 -0.56
C PRO A 340 13.49 5.89 -1.17
N LEU A 341 13.99 4.78 -0.62
CA LEU A 341 15.25 4.16 -1.04
C LEU A 341 15.07 2.77 -1.69
N VAL A 342 13.96 2.08 -1.44
CA VAL A 342 13.73 0.71 -1.91
C VAL A 342 12.65 0.65 -2.99
N PHE A 343 12.61 -0.46 -3.75
CA PHE A 343 11.62 -0.73 -4.81
C PHE A 343 11.59 0.31 -5.94
N GLN A 344 12.70 0.97 -6.20
CA GLN A 344 12.78 1.99 -7.24
C GLN A 344 12.69 1.39 -8.67
N PRO A 345 12.02 2.06 -9.64
CA PRO A 345 11.43 3.39 -9.53
C PRO A 345 9.97 3.43 -9.05
N TYR A 346 9.41 2.31 -8.61
CA TYR A 346 7.97 2.18 -8.26
C TYR A 346 7.63 2.75 -6.88
N GLY A 347 8.47 2.49 -5.87
CA GLY A 347 8.30 2.99 -4.52
C GLY A 347 8.55 4.49 -4.39
N GLY A 348 7.91 5.11 -3.42
CA GLY A 348 8.14 6.51 -3.06
C GLY A 348 7.07 7.49 -3.55
N PHE A 349 7.21 8.73 -3.12
CA PHE A 349 6.34 9.85 -3.46
C PHE A 349 6.87 10.64 -4.67
N SER A 350 6.28 11.79 -4.99
CA SER A 350 6.74 12.69 -6.06
C SER A 350 8.22 13.04 -5.89
N ASP A 351 8.94 13.24 -7.00
CA ASP A 351 10.37 13.56 -6.97
C ASP A 351 10.64 14.92 -6.29
N ASP A 352 9.65 15.82 -6.26
CA ASP A 352 9.67 17.12 -5.59
C ASP A 352 9.02 17.09 -4.19
N ALA A 353 8.60 15.92 -3.70
CA ALA A 353 7.98 15.80 -2.39
C ALA A 353 8.97 16.13 -1.26
N ILE A 354 8.59 17.07 -0.42
CA ILE A 354 9.35 17.45 0.78
C ILE A 354 8.67 16.86 2.00
N VAL A 355 9.40 16.05 2.74
CA VAL A 355 8.96 15.59 4.07
C VAL A 355 9.46 16.59 5.10
N GLU A 356 8.56 17.18 5.83
CA GLU A 356 8.86 18.15 6.87
C GLU A 356 8.18 17.74 8.19
N ASN A 357 8.98 17.52 9.23
CA ASN A 357 8.49 17.06 10.53
C ASN A 357 7.65 15.77 10.45
N GLY A 358 8.04 14.83 9.56
CA GLY A 358 7.32 13.58 9.35
C GLY A 358 6.06 13.73 8.49
N MET A 359 5.78 14.89 7.91
CA MET A 359 4.60 15.15 7.12
C MET A 359 4.94 15.47 5.67
N VAL A 360 4.10 15.05 4.74
CA VAL A 360 4.25 15.27 3.29
C VAL A 360 2.91 15.68 2.67
N ALA A 361 2.95 16.59 1.70
CA ALA A 361 1.76 16.94 0.90
C ALA A 361 1.54 15.92 -0.24
N PRO A 362 0.29 15.54 -0.53
CA PRO A 362 0.00 14.78 -1.75
C PRO A 362 0.25 15.65 -3.00
N PRO A 363 0.59 15.03 -4.16
CA PRO A 363 0.84 15.78 -5.39
C PRO A 363 -0.41 16.52 -5.87
N GLU A 364 -0.18 17.68 -6.51
CA GLU A 364 -1.23 18.50 -7.12
C GLU A 364 -1.47 18.16 -8.62
N ALA A 365 -0.73 17.23 -9.17
CA ALA A 365 -0.92 16.77 -10.54
C ALA A 365 -2.22 15.94 -10.67
N PRO A 366 -2.93 16.01 -11.82
CA PRO A 366 -4.13 15.20 -12.05
C PRO A 366 -3.86 13.70 -11.92
N GLY A 367 -4.86 12.94 -11.48
CA GLY A 367 -4.71 11.52 -11.16
C GLY A 367 -3.98 11.31 -9.82
N PHE A 368 -3.20 10.24 -9.74
CA PHE A 368 -2.31 9.98 -8.60
C PHE A 368 -1.01 10.79 -8.65
N GLY A 369 -0.73 11.47 -9.76
CA GLY A 369 0.51 12.20 -9.95
C GLY A 369 1.69 11.30 -10.33
N PHE A 370 1.48 10.16 -10.98
CA PHE A 370 2.56 9.27 -11.41
C PHE A 370 3.58 9.96 -12.33
N GLU A 371 3.16 10.96 -13.08
CA GLU A 371 4.01 11.80 -13.95
C GLU A 371 5.03 12.63 -13.17
N THR A 372 4.79 12.90 -11.89
CA THR A 372 5.74 13.63 -11.01
C THR A 372 6.93 12.76 -10.60
N ARG A 373 6.89 11.45 -10.90
CA ARG A 373 7.99 10.50 -10.73
C ARG A 373 8.69 10.28 -12.07
N ALA A 374 9.69 11.10 -12.40
CA ALA A 374 10.31 11.17 -13.72
C ALA A 374 10.83 9.80 -14.22
N ARG A 375 11.52 9.03 -13.39
CA ARG A 375 12.02 7.70 -13.77
C ARG A 375 10.88 6.69 -13.99
N LEU A 376 9.91 6.64 -13.08
CA LEU A 376 8.74 5.78 -13.24
C LEU A 376 8.00 6.12 -14.54
N TYR A 377 7.71 7.39 -14.75
CA TYR A 377 6.94 7.83 -15.90
C TYR A 377 7.70 7.63 -17.22
N ASN A 378 8.91 8.19 -17.34
CA ASN A 378 9.61 8.19 -18.62
C ASN A 378 10.15 6.82 -19.02
N ASP A 379 10.62 6.00 -18.06
CA ASP A 379 11.28 4.73 -18.35
C ASP A 379 10.28 3.56 -18.41
N ILE A 380 9.16 3.67 -17.69
CA ILE A 380 8.22 2.54 -17.51
C ILE A 380 6.83 2.85 -18.09
N LEU A 381 6.16 3.92 -17.62
CA LEU A 381 4.74 4.14 -17.92
C LEU A 381 4.52 4.69 -19.32
N LYS A 382 5.19 5.77 -19.67
CA LYS A 382 5.05 6.44 -20.98
C LYS A 382 5.32 5.51 -22.18
N PRO A 383 6.34 4.63 -22.15
CA PRO A 383 6.62 3.72 -23.28
C PRO A 383 5.60 2.59 -23.48
N MET A 384 4.62 2.42 -22.59
CA MET A 384 3.66 1.31 -22.68
C MET A 384 2.71 1.43 -23.88
N LEU A 385 2.39 2.64 -24.29
CA LEU A 385 1.43 2.91 -25.39
C LEU A 385 2.13 3.32 -26.70
N GLY A 386 3.44 3.45 -26.69
CA GLY A 386 4.35 3.98 -27.70
C GLY A 386 4.49 3.24 -28.96
#